data_8e268699201bed08bd89f1c284615d8d
#
_entry.id   8e268699201bed08bd89f1c284615d8d
#
_cell.length_a   1.000
_cell.length_b   1.000
_cell.length_c   1.000
_cell.angle_alpha   90.00
_cell.angle_beta   90.00
_cell.angle_gamma   90.00
#
_symmetry.space_group_name_H-M   'P 1'
#
loop_
_entity.id
_entity.type
_entity.pdbx_description
1 polymer ?
#
loop_
_entity_poly.entity_id
_entity_poly.type
_entity_poly.pdbx_seq_one_letter_code
_entity_poly.pdbx_strand_id
1 'polypeptide(L)'
;LISFRIEQVRSTDGTETIPVQLEINGGRSEFPVEMTGNILEVRDHVVPIDATQETGWGRLSIPSDATPADNEYFFVYEQEPVRQTLILTDQPEAVRPLEFAAAVAPSPDLRCEVEVASPDQALGRQLDEVAVVVWHAAIPDPSDPMSGILDQFIRRGGRLIFLPPDNPTDSAFAGVRWSTWSDSQSSRVSTWMGDRDLLANTRSGEALPVGELKIARSCPPQGELTALATLEDGSPLLARAMTPGGNVYFCGTTAREEDSSMATSGVVLYAMMHRAIDAGAQSLGNAQQFIAGSDAIENDGQWRQVAGRRDAISSDFARIAGVYQAGDRWFAINRSDDEDMQAIVPEERVSSLFADLDFSRVDDTVGNQRSLIREVWRVFLFIMLIALLVEAVLCLPRRLAKDRLAKEKGVTFGGASG
;
A
#
# COMPACT_ATOMS: atom_id res chain seq x y z
N LEU A 1 2.22 -0.55 -10.74
CA LEU A 1 2.84 -1.58 -9.89
C LEU A 1 2.07 -1.70 -8.59
N ILE A 2 1.84 -2.92 -8.14
CA ILE A 2 1.26 -3.17 -6.81
C ILE A 2 2.22 -4.03 -5.99
N SER A 3 2.30 -3.72 -4.69
CA SER A 3 3.02 -4.53 -3.72
C SER A 3 2.06 -4.86 -2.58
N PHE A 4 2.08 -6.10 -2.13
CA PHE A 4 1.19 -6.57 -1.06
C PHE A 4 1.86 -7.68 -0.26
N ARG A 5 1.31 -7.94 0.91
CA ARG A 5 1.75 -8.98 1.84
C ARG A 5 0.60 -9.93 2.14
N ILE A 6 0.88 -11.21 2.15
CA ILE A 6 -0.04 -12.26 2.60
C ILE A 6 0.55 -12.88 3.85
N GLU A 7 -0.27 -12.99 4.89
CA GLU A 7 0.08 -13.68 6.12
C GLU A 7 -0.87 -14.85 6.37
N GLN A 8 -0.35 -15.93 6.94
CA GLN A 8 -1.17 -17.05 7.40
C GLN A 8 -0.79 -17.44 8.84
N VAL A 9 -1.78 -17.77 9.65
CA VAL A 9 -1.58 -18.11 11.06
C VAL A 9 -0.93 -19.48 11.25
N ARG A 10 -1.14 -20.42 10.31
CA ARG A 10 -0.56 -21.76 10.35
C ARG A 10 0.47 -21.92 9.25
N SER A 11 1.72 -22.16 9.65
CA SER A 11 2.75 -22.60 8.71
C SER A 11 2.46 -24.01 8.22
N THR A 12 2.40 -24.18 6.91
CA THR A 12 2.50 -25.50 6.27
C THR A 12 3.98 -25.81 6.06
N ASP A 13 4.41 -27.02 6.43
CA ASP A 13 5.74 -27.53 6.09
C ASP A 13 5.80 -27.78 4.57
N GLY A 14 6.07 -26.73 3.78
CA GLY A 14 6.13 -26.83 2.32
C GLY A 14 5.82 -25.51 1.62
N THR A 15 5.93 -25.53 0.29
CA THR A 15 5.51 -24.42 -0.57
C THR A 15 4.06 -24.63 -0.98
N GLU A 16 3.23 -23.66 -0.72
CA GLU A 16 1.83 -23.62 -1.11
C GLU A 16 1.63 -22.60 -2.24
N THR A 17 0.85 -22.96 -3.26
CA THR A 17 0.48 -22.04 -4.33
C THR A 17 -0.88 -21.44 -4.02
N ILE A 18 -0.89 -20.12 -3.81
CA ILE A 18 -2.11 -19.36 -3.51
C ILE A 18 -2.53 -18.61 -4.78
N PRO A 19 -3.73 -18.87 -5.33
CA PRO A 19 -4.26 -18.09 -6.43
C PRO A 19 -4.74 -16.73 -5.89
N VAL A 20 -4.11 -15.65 -6.34
CA VAL A 20 -4.51 -14.28 -6.02
C VAL A 20 -5.38 -13.77 -7.15
N GLN A 21 -6.59 -13.33 -6.82
CA GLN A 21 -7.47 -12.65 -7.76
C GLN A 21 -7.31 -11.15 -7.62
N LEU A 22 -7.10 -10.49 -8.75
CA LEU A 22 -7.05 -9.04 -8.86
C LEU A 22 -8.23 -8.55 -9.71
N GLU A 23 -9.03 -7.69 -9.13
CA GLU A 23 -10.11 -6.99 -9.82
C GLU A 23 -9.75 -5.52 -9.97
N ILE A 24 -9.80 -4.99 -11.19
CA ILE A 24 -9.58 -3.57 -11.50
C ILE A 24 -10.80 -3.04 -12.23
N ASN A 25 -11.50 -2.07 -11.65
CA ASN A 25 -12.72 -1.47 -12.21
C ASN A 25 -13.75 -2.51 -12.76
N GLY A 26 -13.82 -3.70 -12.11
CA GLY A 26 -14.69 -4.79 -12.50
C GLY A 26 -14.07 -5.81 -13.47
N GLY A 27 -12.92 -5.52 -14.07
CA GLY A 27 -12.11 -6.50 -14.82
C GLY A 27 -11.36 -7.43 -13.87
N ARG A 28 -11.38 -8.75 -14.11
CA ARG A 28 -10.77 -9.75 -13.22
C ARG A 28 -9.61 -10.45 -13.89
N SER A 29 -8.53 -10.59 -13.16
CA SER A 29 -7.37 -11.42 -13.50
C SER A 29 -6.98 -12.28 -12.29
N GLU A 30 -6.30 -13.39 -12.54
CA GLU A 30 -5.83 -14.30 -11.50
C GLU A 30 -4.37 -14.65 -11.79
N PHE A 31 -3.55 -14.66 -10.75
CA PHE A 31 -2.16 -15.10 -10.85
C PHE A 31 -1.77 -15.91 -9.61
N PRO A 32 -0.99 -16.99 -9.80
CA PRO A 32 -0.52 -17.80 -8.69
C PRO A 32 0.67 -17.15 -8.00
N VAL A 33 0.72 -17.23 -6.67
CA VAL A 33 1.89 -16.88 -5.87
C VAL A 33 2.32 -18.09 -5.03
N GLU A 34 3.62 -18.28 -4.88
CA GLU A 34 4.17 -19.38 -4.08
C GLU A 34 4.54 -18.88 -2.70
N MET A 35 3.92 -19.42 -1.68
CA MET A 35 4.15 -19.08 -0.29
C MET A 35 4.92 -20.19 0.42
N THR A 36 6.01 -19.82 1.08
CA THR A 36 6.79 -20.72 1.94
C THR A 36 6.88 -20.09 3.33
N GLY A 37 6.37 -20.77 4.35
CA GLY A 37 6.27 -20.23 5.71
C GLY A 37 5.00 -19.40 5.91
N ASN A 38 5.04 -18.41 6.83
CA ASN A 38 3.85 -17.69 7.30
C ASN A 38 3.61 -16.35 6.61
N ILE A 39 4.62 -15.82 5.90
CA ILE A 39 4.60 -14.48 5.32
C ILE A 39 5.11 -14.56 3.88
N LEU A 40 4.37 -13.95 2.97
CA LEU A 40 4.76 -13.74 1.59
C LEU A 40 4.67 -12.25 1.27
N GLU A 41 5.76 -11.67 0.78
CA GLU A 41 5.78 -10.33 0.21
C GLU A 41 5.90 -10.40 -1.31
N VAL A 42 4.92 -9.84 -1.99
CA VAL A 42 4.94 -9.64 -3.45
C VAL A 42 5.26 -8.18 -3.70
N ARG A 43 6.34 -7.91 -4.43
CA ARG A 43 6.79 -6.55 -4.72
C ARG A 43 6.72 -6.27 -6.21
N ASP A 44 6.33 -5.05 -6.55
CA ASP A 44 6.37 -4.48 -7.90
C ASP A 44 5.66 -5.34 -8.97
N HIS A 45 4.56 -6.00 -8.59
CA HIS A 45 3.75 -6.74 -9.56
C HIS A 45 3.13 -5.79 -10.58
N VAL A 46 3.41 -6.05 -11.86
CA VAL A 46 2.91 -5.21 -12.96
C VAL A 46 1.45 -5.51 -13.23
N VAL A 47 0.60 -4.51 -13.09
CA VAL A 47 -0.82 -4.60 -13.43
C VAL A 47 -1.08 -3.75 -14.67
N PRO A 48 -1.54 -4.34 -15.79
CA PRO A 48 -1.92 -3.56 -16.95
C PRO A 48 -3.22 -2.80 -16.66
N ILE A 49 -3.13 -1.48 -16.58
CA ILE A 49 -4.27 -0.57 -16.48
C ILE A 49 -4.41 0.14 -17.82
N ASP A 50 -5.66 0.34 -18.27
CA ASP A 50 -5.91 1.10 -19.48
C ASP A 50 -5.43 2.54 -19.29
N ALA A 51 -4.54 3.00 -20.19
CA ALA A 51 -3.95 4.34 -20.13
C ALA A 51 -4.96 5.48 -20.21
N THR A 52 -6.21 5.19 -20.59
CA THR A 52 -7.31 6.18 -20.60
C THR A 52 -8.02 6.32 -19.25
N GLN A 53 -7.72 5.45 -18.29
CA GLN A 53 -8.31 5.46 -16.95
C GLN A 53 -7.34 6.14 -15.97
N GLU A 54 -7.54 7.43 -15.77
CA GLU A 54 -6.72 8.24 -14.87
C GLU A 54 -6.95 7.88 -13.40
N THR A 55 -8.14 7.42 -13.05
CA THR A 55 -8.52 7.05 -11.68
C THR A 55 -9.35 5.79 -11.67
N GLY A 56 -9.28 5.03 -10.57
CA GLY A 56 -10.07 3.84 -10.43
C GLY A 56 -9.86 3.12 -9.11
N TRP A 57 -10.39 1.92 -9.05
CA TRP A 57 -10.31 1.10 -7.86
C TRP A 57 -9.92 -0.34 -8.20
N GLY A 58 -9.41 -1.04 -7.19
CA GLY A 58 -9.12 -2.45 -7.31
C GLY A 58 -9.42 -3.20 -6.02
N ARG A 59 -9.46 -4.52 -6.16
CA ARG A 59 -9.59 -5.46 -5.07
C ARG A 59 -8.63 -6.62 -5.29
N LEU A 60 -7.84 -6.91 -4.29
CA LEU A 60 -7.11 -8.17 -4.17
C LEU A 60 -7.95 -9.14 -3.35
N SER A 61 -8.03 -10.39 -3.76
CA SER A 61 -8.68 -11.43 -2.98
C SER A 61 -7.95 -12.76 -3.11
N ILE A 62 -7.96 -13.52 -2.02
CA ILE A 62 -7.42 -14.88 -1.93
C ILE A 62 -8.57 -15.86 -1.69
N PRO A 63 -8.37 -17.18 -1.92
CA PRO A 63 -9.40 -18.18 -1.66
C PRO A 63 -9.91 -18.12 -0.23
N SER A 64 -11.23 -18.26 -0.08
CA SER A 64 -11.88 -18.25 1.22
C SER A 64 -11.39 -19.39 2.11
N ASP A 65 -11.03 -19.04 3.32
CA ASP A 65 -10.66 -19.93 4.40
C ASP A 65 -11.66 -19.90 5.57
N ALA A 66 -11.20 -20.13 6.81
CA ALA A 66 -12.05 -20.09 8.01
C ALA A 66 -12.52 -18.67 8.36
N THR A 67 -11.80 -17.63 7.90
CA THR A 67 -12.09 -16.21 8.19
C THR A 67 -12.24 -15.42 6.88
N PRO A 68 -13.30 -15.65 6.08
CA PRO A 68 -13.41 -15.09 4.73
C PRO A 68 -13.49 -13.55 4.68
N ALA A 69 -13.52 -12.88 5.82
CA ALA A 69 -13.62 -11.43 5.89
C ALA A 69 -12.28 -10.71 5.71
N ASP A 70 -11.14 -11.39 5.99
CA ASP A 70 -9.78 -10.88 5.86
C ASP A 70 -9.12 -11.25 4.51
N ASN A 71 -9.83 -12.00 3.68
CA ASN A 71 -9.35 -12.46 2.37
C ASN A 71 -9.55 -11.44 1.24
N GLU A 72 -10.01 -10.24 1.53
CA GLU A 72 -10.25 -9.17 0.56
C GLU A 72 -9.58 -7.87 1.02
N TYR A 73 -8.82 -7.24 0.13
CA TYR A 73 -8.21 -5.94 0.34
C TYR A 73 -8.58 -5.01 -0.80
N PHE A 74 -9.11 -3.83 -0.46
CA PHE A 74 -9.54 -2.82 -1.41
C PHE A 74 -8.49 -1.73 -1.53
N PHE A 75 -8.29 -1.22 -2.74
CA PHE A 75 -7.41 -0.09 -2.99
C PHE A 75 -8.00 0.81 -4.08
N VAL A 76 -7.59 2.05 -4.07
CA VAL A 76 -7.87 3.01 -5.13
C VAL A 76 -6.56 3.42 -5.77
N TYR A 77 -6.62 3.81 -7.03
CA TYR A 77 -5.48 4.34 -7.74
C TYR A 77 -5.89 5.57 -8.53
N GLU A 78 -4.96 6.49 -8.66
CA GLU A 78 -5.07 7.67 -9.50
C GLU A 78 -3.84 7.72 -10.39
N GLN A 79 -3.95 8.44 -11.51
CA GLN A 79 -2.75 8.86 -12.24
C GLN A 79 -1.85 9.57 -11.24
N GLU A 80 -0.54 9.27 -11.23
CA GLU A 80 0.36 9.86 -10.24
C GLU A 80 0.13 11.36 -10.15
N PRO A 81 -0.30 11.86 -8.98
CA PRO A 81 -0.56 13.28 -8.81
C PRO A 81 0.72 14.06 -9.03
N VAL A 82 0.59 15.29 -9.53
CA VAL A 82 1.71 16.22 -9.58
C VAL A 82 2.32 16.31 -8.19
N ARG A 83 3.62 16.05 -8.08
CA ARG A 83 4.36 16.09 -6.83
C ARG A 83 4.63 17.54 -6.48
N GLN A 84 3.73 18.14 -5.73
CA GLN A 84 3.83 19.54 -5.35
C GLN A 84 4.75 19.72 -4.16
N THR A 85 5.69 20.67 -4.30
CA THR A 85 6.55 21.15 -3.21
C THR A 85 6.23 22.62 -2.98
N LEU A 86 5.90 22.97 -1.75
CA LEU A 86 5.67 24.36 -1.33
C LEU A 86 6.86 24.82 -0.50
N ILE A 87 7.56 25.86 -0.96
CA ILE A 87 8.66 26.49 -0.23
C ILE A 87 8.16 27.81 0.36
N LEU A 88 8.09 27.86 1.67
CA LEU A 88 7.65 29.03 2.42
C LEU A 88 8.86 29.77 2.97
N THR A 89 9.08 31.00 2.49
CA THR A 89 10.27 31.78 2.84
C THR A 89 10.02 33.27 2.78
N ASP A 90 10.74 34.01 3.64
CA ASP A 90 10.85 35.46 3.57
C ASP A 90 11.97 35.92 2.62
N GLN A 91 12.77 34.96 2.10
CA GLN A 91 13.96 35.24 1.29
C GLN A 91 14.00 34.30 0.04
N PRO A 92 13.26 34.63 -1.00
CA PRO A 92 13.16 33.75 -2.19
C PRO A 92 14.50 33.39 -2.84
N GLU A 93 15.46 34.31 -2.86
CA GLU A 93 16.77 34.06 -3.45
C GLU A 93 17.59 32.99 -2.70
N ALA A 94 17.39 32.89 -1.37
CA ALA A 94 18.10 31.91 -0.54
C ALA A 94 17.71 30.48 -0.81
N VAL A 95 16.50 30.23 -1.32
CA VAL A 95 15.93 28.90 -1.54
C VAL A 95 15.98 28.45 -3.00
N ARG A 96 16.52 29.25 -3.91
CA ARG A 96 16.65 28.86 -5.33
C ARG A 96 17.28 27.50 -5.58
N PRO A 97 18.36 27.08 -4.89
CA PRO A 97 18.91 25.74 -5.10
C PRO A 97 17.92 24.61 -4.74
N LEU A 98 17.09 24.83 -3.70
CA LEU A 98 16.05 23.89 -3.31
C LEU A 98 14.91 23.87 -4.34
N GLU A 99 14.50 25.02 -4.85
CA GLU A 99 13.51 25.15 -5.91
C GLU A 99 13.94 24.34 -7.15
N PHE A 100 15.20 24.53 -7.62
CA PHE A 100 15.72 23.76 -8.73
C PHE A 100 15.81 22.26 -8.41
N ALA A 101 16.28 21.89 -7.22
CA ALA A 101 16.40 20.49 -6.84
C ALA A 101 15.05 19.79 -6.79
N ALA A 102 14.01 20.47 -6.34
CA ALA A 102 12.66 19.91 -6.26
C ALA A 102 11.91 19.90 -7.61
N ALA A 103 12.20 20.87 -8.50
CA ALA A 103 11.53 20.98 -9.81
C ALA A 103 12.00 19.93 -10.83
N VAL A 104 13.23 19.43 -10.71
CA VAL A 104 13.80 18.46 -11.66
C VAL A 104 13.28 17.07 -11.32
N ALA A 105 12.35 16.55 -12.11
CA ALA A 105 11.80 15.20 -11.92
C ALA A 105 12.87 14.10 -12.11
N PRO A 106 12.87 13.06 -11.26
CA PRO A 106 13.84 11.94 -11.38
C PRO A 106 13.57 11.01 -12.56
N SER A 107 12.34 11.05 -13.13
CA SER A 107 11.92 10.29 -14.30
C SER A 107 11.05 11.16 -15.20
N PRO A 108 11.04 10.95 -16.53
CA PRO A 108 10.16 11.67 -17.45
C PRO A 108 8.67 11.47 -17.19
N ASP A 109 8.31 10.37 -16.56
CA ASP A 109 6.91 10.03 -16.27
C ASP A 109 6.37 10.77 -15.03
N LEU A 110 7.26 11.37 -14.22
CA LEU A 110 6.92 12.09 -13.01
C LEU A 110 6.82 13.59 -13.28
N ARG A 111 5.82 14.23 -12.69
CA ARG A 111 5.68 15.69 -12.71
C ARG A 111 5.97 16.24 -11.32
N CYS A 112 6.95 17.14 -11.26
CA CYS A 112 7.30 17.86 -10.04
C CYS A 112 7.00 19.34 -10.27
N GLU A 113 6.20 19.94 -9.40
CA GLU A 113 5.90 21.37 -9.40
C GLU A 113 6.35 21.98 -8.08
N VAL A 114 6.92 23.16 -8.17
CA VAL A 114 7.44 23.88 -7.01
C VAL A 114 6.81 25.25 -6.99
N GLU A 115 6.29 25.63 -5.84
CA GLU A 115 5.81 26.96 -5.58
C GLU A 115 6.61 27.60 -4.45
N VAL A 116 7.04 28.84 -4.64
CA VAL A 116 7.72 29.64 -3.61
C VAL A 116 6.78 30.76 -3.18
N ALA A 117 6.50 30.87 -1.88
CA ALA A 117 5.59 31.87 -1.33
C ALA A 117 6.10 32.37 0.02
N SER A 118 5.56 33.50 0.49
CA SER A 118 5.78 33.92 1.88
C SER A 118 4.88 33.15 2.84
N PRO A 119 5.27 32.98 4.13
CA PRO A 119 4.41 32.33 5.14
C PRO A 119 2.99 32.92 5.20
N ASP A 120 2.87 34.24 5.09
CA ASP A 120 1.58 34.96 5.16
C ASP A 120 0.66 34.57 3.97
N GLN A 121 1.22 34.31 2.79
CA GLN A 121 0.46 33.90 1.61
C GLN A 121 -0.06 32.46 1.70
N ALA A 122 0.51 31.66 2.57
CA ALA A 122 0.08 30.28 2.79
C ALA A 122 -1.14 30.18 3.73
N LEU A 123 -1.47 31.25 4.44
CA LEU A 123 -2.68 31.31 5.28
C LEU A 123 -3.94 31.16 4.39
N GLY A 124 -4.74 30.14 4.65
CA GLY A 124 -5.96 29.85 3.89
C GLY A 124 -5.75 28.95 2.66
N ARG A 125 -4.53 28.48 2.40
CA ARG A 125 -4.27 27.46 1.38
C ARG A 125 -4.61 26.07 1.91
N GLN A 126 -5.16 25.25 1.06
CA GLN A 126 -5.28 23.83 1.30
C GLN A 126 -3.98 23.15 0.90
N LEU A 127 -3.38 22.39 1.83
CA LEU A 127 -2.13 21.65 1.59
C LEU A 127 -2.40 20.18 1.20
N ASP A 128 -3.62 19.86 0.76
CA ASP A 128 -4.08 18.48 0.52
C ASP A 128 -3.35 17.78 -0.62
N GLU A 129 -2.81 18.56 -1.57
CA GLU A 129 -2.05 18.06 -2.71
C GLU A 129 -0.54 18.26 -2.59
N VAL A 130 -0.09 18.89 -1.50
CA VAL A 130 1.32 19.19 -1.27
C VAL A 130 2.02 17.99 -0.64
N ALA A 131 3.04 17.47 -1.30
CA ALA A 131 3.86 16.36 -0.79
C ALA A 131 4.88 16.83 0.26
N VAL A 132 5.53 17.97 0.01
CA VAL A 132 6.56 18.54 0.86
C VAL A 132 6.34 20.02 1.09
N VAL A 133 6.42 20.44 2.34
CA VAL A 133 6.55 21.85 2.71
C VAL A 133 8.00 22.07 3.17
N VAL A 134 8.70 23.03 2.57
CA VAL A 134 9.97 23.54 3.05
C VAL A 134 9.72 24.88 3.74
N TRP A 135 10.09 24.98 5.00
CA TRP A 135 9.89 26.18 5.81
C TRP A 135 11.22 26.90 6.07
N HIS A 136 11.40 28.05 5.48
CA HIS A 136 12.59 28.90 5.64
C HIS A 136 12.18 30.29 6.13
N ALA A 137 11.69 30.34 7.35
CA ALA A 137 11.31 31.57 8.08
C ALA A 137 11.40 31.29 9.59
N ALA A 138 11.07 32.26 10.42
CA ALA A 138 10.93 32.02 11.85
C ALA A 138 9.93 30.87 12.12
N ILE A 139 10.25 30.01 13.09
CA ILE A 139 9.33 28.94 13.49
C ILE A 139 8.05 29.59 14.01
N PRO A 140 6.85 29.21 13.52
CA PRO A 140 5.60 29.79 13.98
C PRO A 140 5.35 29.47 15.45
N ASP A 141 4.87 30.44 16.21
CA ASP A 141 4.47 30.20 17.59
C ASP A 141 3.27 29.23 17.68
N PRO A 142 3.10 28.48 18.77
CA PRO A 142 1.97 27.57 18.93
C PRO A 142 0.58 28.26 18.83
N SER A 143 0.51 29.57 19.08
CA SER A 143 -0.70 30.38 18.93
C SER A 143 -0.91 30.91 17.50
N ASP A 144 0.06 30.75 16.62
CA ASP A 144 -0.05 31.16 15.23
C ASP A 144 -0.97 30.17 14.47
N PRO A 145 -1.95 30.65 13.68
CA PRO A 145 -2.77 29.81 12.84
C PRO A 145 -1.97 28.86 11.92
N MET A 146 -0.80 29.29 11.48
CA MET A 146 0.10 28.48 10.63
C MET A 146 0.60 27.23 11.36
N SER A 147 0.84 27.29 12.67
CA SER A 147 1.18 26.10 13.45
C SER A 147 0.13 24.99 13.33
N GLY A 148 -1.16 25.35 13.41
CA GLY A 148 -2.26 24.42 13.24
C GLY A 148 -2.36 23.82 11.83
N ILE A 149 -2.10 24.65 10.80
CA ILE A 149 -2.08 24.20 9.40
C ILE A 149 -0.93 23.19 9.17
N LEU A 150 0.26 23.49 9.67
CA LEU A 150 1.42 22.59 9.58
C LEU A 150 1.20 21.31 10.38
N ASP A 151 0.59 21.38 11.56
CA ASP A 151 0.22 20.20 12.36
C ASP A 151 -0.78 19.30 11.61
N GLN A 152 -1.77 19.88 10.96
CA GLN A 152 -2.72 19.11 10.16
C GLN A 152 -2.02 18.47 8.95
N PHE A 153 -1.15 19.22 8.27
CA PHE A 153 -0.36 18.73 7.16
C PHE A 153 0.50 17.52 7.52
N ILE A 154 1.23 17.55 8.63
CA ILE A 154 2.07 16.43 9.07
C ILE A 154 1.25 15.23 9.53
N ARG A 155 0.08 15.43 10.14
CA ARG A 155 -0.82 14.33 10.55
C ARG A 155 -1.36 13.55 9.36
N ARG A 156 -1.52 14.18 8.20
CA ARG A 156 -1.92 13.55 6.94
C ARG A 156 -0.76 12.82 6.24
N GLY A 157 0.47 12.90 6.80
CA GLY A 157 1.65 12.26 6.26
C GLY A 157 2.51 13.15 5.36
N GLY A 158 2.17 14.43 5.20
CA GLY A 158 2.99 15.40 4.51
C GLY A 158 4.37 15.54 5.14
N ARG A 159 5.39 15.86 4.35
CA ARG A 159 6.78 16.03 4.81
C ARG A 159 7.09 17.51 5.03
N LEU A 160 7.60 17.83 6.20
CA LEU A 160 7.95 19.20 6.57
C LEU A 160 9.46 19.29 6.83
N ILE A 161 10.14 20.17 6.10
CA ILE A 161 11.57 20.40 6.25
C ILE A 161 11.78 21.85 6.69
N PHE A 162 12.30 22.04 7.90
CA PHE A 162 12.69 23.34 8.41
C PHE A 162 14.13 23.66 8.03
N LEU A 163 14.33 24.90 7.57
CA LEU A 163 15.64 25.52 7.38
C LEU A 163 15.78 26.71 8.34
N PRO A 164 16.98 26.97 8.85
CA PRO A 164 17.15 28.04 9.80
C PRO A 164 16.98 29.41 9.12
N PRO A 165 16.20 30.33 9.72
CA PRO A 165 16.12 31.71 9.26
C PRO A 165 17.41 32.47 9.60
N ASP A 166 17.63 33.61 8.97
CA ASP A 166 18.80 34.45 9.30
C ASP A 166 18.83 34.86 10.79
N ASN A 167 17.66 35.07 11.38
CA ASN A 167 17.50 35.41 12.78
C ASN A 167 16.64 34.36 13.49
N PRO A 168 17.25 33.32 14.07
CA PRO A 168 16.53 32.29 14.81
C PRO A 168 15.82 32.88 16.04
N THR A 169 14.61 32.42 16.29
CA THR A 169 13.82 32.77 17.49
C THR A 169 13.83 31.61 18.49
N ASP A 170 13.36 31.88 19.73
CA ASP A 170 13.21 30.83 20.74
C ASP A 170 11.96 29.90 20.50
N SER A 171 11.16 30.18 19.47
CA SER A 171 10.01 29.39 19.12
C SER A 171 10.42 27.96 18.74
N ALA A 172 9.57 26.99 19.09
CA ALA A 172 9.80 25.58 18.83
C ALA A 172 8.62 24.95 18.07
N PHE A 173 8.92 24.01 17.18
CA PHE A 173 7.93 23.18 16.53
C PHE A 173 8.25 21.70 16.81
N ALA A 174 7.25 20.93 17.21
CA ALA A 174 7.43 19.52 17.62
C ALA A 174 8.57 19.31 18.66
N GLY A 175 8.73 20.26 19.60
CA GLY A 175 9.76 20.20 20.63
C GLY A 175 11.18 20.54 20.16
N VAL A 176 11.34 20.97 18.90
CA VAL A 176 12.64 21.34 18.32
C VAL A 176 12.69 22.84 18.02
N ARG A 177 13.78 23.47 18.39
CA ARG A 177 14.09 24.89 18.15
C ARG A 177 15.46 25.05 17.53
N TRP A 178 15.73 26.21 16.99
CA TRP A 178 17.05 26.53 16.47
C TRP A 178 18.01 26.99 17.60
N SER A 179 19.30 26.68 17.43
CA SER A 179 20.37 27.37 18.18
C SER A 179 20.72 28.70 17.52
N THR A 180 21.79 29.34 17.96
CA THR A 180 22.36 30.48 17.26
C THR A 180 23.22 30.05 16.09
N TRP A 181 23.30 30.88 15.06
CA TRP A 181 24.25 30.69 13.97
C TRP A 181 25.70 30.70 14.49
N SER A 182 26.47 29.77 14.02
CA SER A 182 27.91 29.66 14.26
C SER A 182 28.66 29.58 12.94
N ASP A 183 29.72 30.39 12.83
CA ASP A 183 30.63 30.32 11.71
C ASP A 183 31.68 29.23 11.99
N SER A 184 31.81 28.30 11.05
CA SER A 184 32.78 27.23 11.10
C SER A 184 33.79 27.42 9.96
N GLN A 185 35.09 27.26 10.27
CA GLN A 185 36.08 27.25 9.19
C GLN A 185 36.01 25.96 8.37
N SER A 186 34.85 25.71 7.74
CA SER A 186 34.61 24.53 6.87
C SER A 186 34.52 23.18 7.60
N SER A 187 33.52 23.06 8.50
CA SER A 187 33.20 21.77 9.11
C SER A 187 32.67 20.78 8.08
N ARG A 188 32.94 19.48 8.28
CA ARG A 188 32.43 18.41 7.45
C ARG A 188 31.44 17.55 8.22
N VAL A 189 30.67 16.78 7.46
CA VAL A 189 29.78 15.77 8.07
C VAL A 189 30.64 14.58 8.49
N SER A 190 30.59 14.26 9.79
CA SER A 190 31.35 13.15 10.39
C SER A 190 30.60 11.81 10.34
N THR A 191 29.29 11.85 10.58
CA THR A 191 28.45 10.66 10.55
C THR A 191 27.10 10.95 9.92
N TRP A 192 26.50 9.97 9.26
CA TRP A 192 25.14 10.05 8.72
C TRP A 192 24.49 8.68 8.65
N MET A 193 23.14 8.67 8.65
CA MET A 193 22.33 7.47 8.48
C MET A 193 22.24 7.10 6.99
N GLY A 194 23.09 6.17 6.56
CA GLY A 194 23.13 5.70 5.16
C GLY A 194 22.25 4.47 4.90
N ASP A 195 21.62 3.88 5.90
CA ASP A 195 20.77 2.70 5.77
C ASP A 195 19.29 3.04 5.51
N ARG A 196 18.87 4.24 5.87
CA ARG A 196 17.46 4.66 5.79
C ARG A 196 17.31 6.18 5.78
N ASP A 197 16.08 6.65 5.56
CA ASP A 197 15.68 8.05 5.63
C ASP A 197 16.23 8.90 4.46
N LEU A 198 16.26 10.23 4.62
CA LEU A 198 16.59 11.18 3.55
C LEU A 198 18.02 11.03 3.01
N LEU A 199 18.95 10.52 3.82
CA LEU A 199 20.34 10.33 3.45
C LEU A 199 20.71 8.86 3.16
N ALA A 200 19.73 7.98 2.99
CA ALA A 200 19.97 6.58 2.67
C ALA A 200 20.89 6.39 1.45
N ASN A 201 21.56 5.29 1.35
CA ASN A 201 22.35 4.92 0.18
C ASN A 201 21.46 4.76 -1.07
N THR A 202 22.04 4.77 -2.24
CA THR A 202 21.30 4.52 -3.48
C THR A 202 20.73 3.09 -3.50
N ARG A 203 19.79 2.81 -4.42
CA ARG A 203 19.26 1.44 -4.60
C ARG A 203 20.35 0.43 -5.00
N SER A 204 21.46 0.88 -5.61
CA SER A 204 22.63 0.06 -5.91
C SER A 204 23.56 -0.17 -4.70
N GLY A 205 23.26 0.45 -3.55
CA GLY A 205 24.07 0.35 -2.33
C GLY A 205 25.20 1.39 -2.23
N GLU A 206 25.33 2.29 -3.20
CA GLU A 206 26.35 3.34 -3.15
C GLU A 206 25.98 4.42 -2.16
N ALA A 207 26.95 4.85 -1.36
CA ALA A 207 26.75 5.93 -0.38
C ALA A 207 26.62 7.28 -1.09
N LEU A 208 25.71 8.13 -0.57
CA LEU A 208 25.68 9.53 -0.98
C LEU A 208 26.97 10.24 -0.50
N PRO A 209 27.50 11.22 -1.26
CA PRO A 209 28.72 11.94 -0.89
C PRO A 209 28.47 12.98 0.24
N VAL A 210 27.78 12.56 1.29
CA VAL A 210 27.40 13.44 2.43
C VAL A 210 28.64 13.93 3.17
N GLY A 211 29.66 13.07 3.35
CA GLY A 211 30.92 13.42 3.98
C GLY A 211 31.79 14.42 3.22
N GLU A 212 31.47 14.69 1.94
CA GLU A 212 32.17 15.69 1.12
C GLU A 212 31.60 17.10 1.27
N LEU A 213 30.41 17.22 1.90
CA LEU A 213 29.79 18.51 2.14
C LEU A 213 30.67 19.38 3.05
N LYS A 214 30.84 20.62 2.62
CA LYS A 214 31.52 21.66 3.40
C LYS A 214 30.47 22.59 3.98
N ILE A 215 30.47 22.72 5.29
CA ILE A 215 29.55 23.58 6.03
C ILE A 215 30.32 24.76 6.58
N ALA A 216 30.10 25.92 6.02
CA ALA A 216 30.75 27.18 6.46
C ALA A 216 30.01 27.81 7.63
N ARG A 217 28.67 27.71 7.65
CA ARG A 217 27.84 28.23 8.73
C ARG A 217 26.78 27.21 9.10
N SER A 218 26.53 27.04 10.38
CA SER A 218 25.51 26.13 10.87
C SER A 218 24.69 26.77 11.99
N CYS A 219 23.42 26.43 12.03
CA CYS A 219 22.45 26.72 13.06
C CYS A 219 21.78 25.41 13.50
N PRO A 220 22.45 24.65 14.39
CA PRO A 220 21.99 23.28 14.71
C PRO A 220 20.64 23.29 15.42
N PRO A 221 19.73 22.35 15.08
CA PRO A 221 18.50 22.15 15.82
C PRO A 221 18.76 21.55 17.21
N GLN A 222 17.94 21.93 18.20
CA GLN A 222 18.02 21.47 19.59
C GLN A 222 16.65 21.04 20.08
N GLY A 223 16.61 19.94 20.84
CA GLY A 223 15.36 19.41 21.41
C GLY A 223 15.27 17.89 21.31
N GLU A 224 14.05 17.37 21.31
CA GLU A 224 13.79 15.92 21.14
C GLU A 224 13.86 15.54 19.66
N LEU A 225 15.01 15.07 19.23
CA LEU A 225 15.30 14.75 17.84
C LEU A 225 16.18 13.50 17.67
N THR A 226 16.12 12.92 16.49
CA THR A 226 17.05 11.90 16.02
C THR A 226 17.99 12.54 15.00
N ALA A 227 19.29 12.60 15.27
CA ALA A 227 20.27 13.10 14.31
C ALA A 227 20.41 12.12 13.15
N LEU A 228 20.19 12.60 11.92
CA LEU A 228 20.39 11.86 10.67
C LEU A 228 21.78 12.12 10.08
N ALA A 229 22.34 13.28 10.34
CA ALA A 229 23.72 13.63 10.04
C ALA A 229 24.29 14.52 11.13
N THR A 230 25.56 14.34 11.49
CA THR A 230 26.26 15.16 12.49
C THR A 230 27.55 15.74 11.94
N LEU A 231 27.90 16.92 12.38
CA LEU A 231 29.14 17.59 12.07
C LEU A 231 30.30 17.04 12.92
N GLU A 232 31.53 17.44 12.62
CA GLU A 232 32.75 17.03 13.34
C GLU A 232 32.72 17.43 14.83
N ASP A 233 32.01 18.50 15.19
CA ASP A 233 31.81 18.93 16.57
C ASP A 233 30.69 18.19 17.31
N GLY A 234 30.03 17.21 16.63
CA GLY A 234 28.94 16.44 17.19
C GLY A 234 27.58 17.11 17.09
N SER A 235 27.48 18.34 16.55
CA SER A 235 26.21 19.02 16.37
C SER A 235 25.38 18.41 15.23
N PRO A 236 24.05 18.33 15.33
CA PRO A 236 23.22 17.79 14.27
C PRO A 236 23.14 18.76 13.08
N LEU A 237 23.48 18.26 11.88
CA LEU A 237 23.28 18.98 10.62
C LEU A 237 21.90 18.70 10.04
N LEU A 238 21.49 17.45 9.98
CA LEU A 238 20.14 17.04 9.60
C LEU A 238 19.57 16.21 10.73
N ALA A 239 18.38 16.56 11.18
CA ALA A 239 17.71 15.86 12.25
C ALA A 239 16.24 15.66 11.93
N ARG A 240 15.64 14.62 12.52
CA ARG A 240 14.22 14.33 12.48
C ARG A 240 13.63 14.54 13.86
N ALA A 241 12.56 15.32 13.97
CA ALA A 241 11.83 15.50 15.22
C ALA A 241 11.10 14.21 15.63
N MET A 242 10.91 14.03 16.92
CA MET A 242 10.21 12.88 17.52
C MET A 242 8.69 13.06 17.37
N THR A 243 8.18 12.92 16.15
CA THR A 243 6.74 12.96 15.86
C THR A 243 6.22 11.54 15.55
N PRO A 244 4.95 11.22 15.78
CA PRO A 244 4.39 9.91 15.49
C PRO A 244 4.62 9.44 14.05
N GLY A 245 4.52 10.36 13.07
CA GLY A 245 4.75 10.06 11.65
C GLY A 245 6.23 10.11 11.23
N GLY A 246 7.14 10.64 12.07
CA GLY A 246 8.56 10.80 11.73
C GLY A 246 8.81 11.61 10.46
N ASN A 247 7.97 12.61 10.18
CA ASN A 247 7.90 13.32 8.90
C ASN A 247 8.28 14.82 9.02
N VAL A 248 8.87 15.22 10.13
CA VAL A 248 9.35 16.59 10.36
C VAL A 248 10.86 16.58 10.49
N TYR A 249 11.52 17.37 9.65
CA TYR A 249 12.97 17.42 9.53
C TYR A 249 13.48 18.83 9.78
N PHE A 250 14.69 18.93 10.32
CA PHE A 250 15.41 20.17 10.55
C PHE A 250 16.79 20.06 9.93
N CYS A 251 17.10 20.90 8.97
CA CYS A 251 18.43 21.00 8.37
C CYS A 251 19.17 22.20 8.93
N GLY A 252 20.23 21.99 9.71
CA GLY A 252 20.98 23.01 10.45
C GLY A 252 21.85 23.92 9.59
N THR A 253 21.64 24.00 8.29
CA THR A 253 22.29 24.93 7.36
C THR A 253 21.35 25.20 6.19
N THR A 254 21.70 26.17 5.34
CA THR A 254 20.98 26.44 4.09
C THR A 254 21.80 26.00 2.87
N ALA A 255 21.16 26.01 1.71
CA ALA A 255 21.83 25.73 0.44
C ALA A 255 22.48 26.99 -0.18
N ARG A 256 22.59 28.10 0.54
CA ARG A 256 23.35 29.29 0.08
C ARG A 256 24.84 28.95 0.03
N GLU A 257 25.55 29.47 -0.97
CA GLU A 257 26.99 29.23 -1.14
C GLU A 257 27.83 29.73 0.07
N GLU A 258 27.38 30.75 0.76
CA GLU A 258 27.99 31.28 1.97
C GLU A 258 27.84 30.38 3.20
N ASP A 259 26.79 29.54 3.22
CA ASP A 259 26.48 28.64 4.33
C ASP A 259 27.01 27.23 4.10
N SER A 260 26.85 26.71 2.88
CA SER A 260 27.26 25.33 2.60
C SER A 260 27.53 25.05 1.12
N SER A 261 28.21 23.93 0.84
CA SER A 261 28.41 23.44 -0.52
C SER A 261 27.22 22.61 -1.05
N MET A 262 26.06 22.61 -0.39
CA MET A 262 24.90 21.80 -0.80
C MET A 262 24.42 22.13 -2.22
N ALA A 263 24.43 23.42 -2.60
CA ALA A 263 24.07 23.84 -3.96
C ALA A 263 25.08 23.42 -5.00
N THR A 264 26.39 23.55 -4.67
CA THR A 264 27.49 23.20 -5.58
C THR A 264 27.69 21.69 -5.73
N SER A 265 27.45 20.92 -4.67
CA SER A 265 27.50 19.45 -4.64
C SER A 265 26.13 18.81 -4.89
N GLY A 266 25.24 19.44 -5.61
CA GLY A 266 23.80 19.22 -5.78
C GLY A 266 23.21 17.80 -5.60
N VAL A 267 24.04 16.75 -5.69
CA VAL A 267 23.58 15.34 -5.57
C VAL A 267 22.92 15.07 -4.21
N VAL A 268 23.51 15.54 -3.10
CA VAL A 268 22.95 15.29 -1.76
C VAL A 268 21.66 16.07 -1.59
N LEU A 269 21.62 17.33 -2.01
CA LEU A 269 20.44 18.19 -1.95
C LEU A 269 19.29 17.59 -2.78
N TYR A 270 19.59 17.19 -4.01
CA TYR A 270 18.65 16.55 -4.91
C TYR A 270 18.08 15.24 -4.33
N ALA A 271 18.96 14.35 -3.87
CA ALA A 271 18.52 13.08 -3.29
C ALA A 271 17.66 13.27 -2.03
N MET A 272 18.05 14.20 -1.15
CA MET A 272 17.29 14.53 0.06
C MET A 272 15.89 15.07 -0.29
N MET A 273 15.80 16.02 -1.22
CA MET A 273 14.53 16.61 -1.65
C MET A 273 13.62 15.56 -2.28
N HIS A 274 14.13 14.76 -3.24
CA HIS A 274 13.30 13.77 -3.92
C HIS A 274 12.85 12.64 -3.01
N ARG A 275 13.62 12.23 -2.03
CA ARG A 275 13.16 11.26 -1.03
C ARG A 275 12.05 11.82 -0.15
N ALA A 276 12.15 13.08 0.23
CA ALA A 276 11.06 13.73 0.95
C ALA A 276 9.81 13.84 0.09
N ILE A 277 9.97 14.24 -1.19
CA ILE A 277 8.86 14.35 -2.16
C ILE A 277 8.23 12.98 -2.41
N ASP A 278 9.01 11.93 -2.65
CA ASP A 278 8.52 10.57 -2.86
C ASP A 278 7.74 10.06 -1.65
N ALA A 279 8.30 10.23 -0.45
CA ALA A 279 7.64 9.81 0.78
C ALA A 279 6.35 10.60 1.08
N GLY A 280 6.32 11.91 0.77
CA GLY A 280 5.14 12.74 0.88
C GLY A 280 4.07 12.36 -0.13
N ALA A 281 4.44 12.16 -1.39
CA ALA A 281 3.53 11.72 -2.45
C ALA A 281 2.92 10.35 -2.16
N GLN A 282 3.71 9.39 -1.65
CA GLN A 282 3.20 8.09 -1.20
C GLN A 282 2.18 8.25 -0.06
N SER A 283 2.43 9.15 0.88
CA SER A 283 1.50 9.44 1.97
C SER A 283 0.20 10.06 1.46
N LEU A 284 0.25 10.92 0.44
CA LEU A 284 -0.95 11.47 -0.21
C LEU A 284 -1.78 10.39 -0.89
N GLY A 285 -1.14 9.44 -1.60
CA GLY A 285 -1.82 8.29 -2.18
C GLY A 285 -2.48 7.41 -1.11
N ASN A 286 -1.81 7.19 0.03
CA ASN A 286 -2.35 6.44 1.15
C ASN A 286 -3.49 7.19 1.89
N ALA A 287 -3.57 8.52 1.79
CA ALA A 287 -4.65 9.31 2.41
C ALA A 287 -6.05 9.02 1.84
N GLN A 288 -6.14 8.22 0.78
CA GLN A 288 -7.39 7.71 0.23
C GLN A 288 -7.74 6.29 0.73
N GLN A 289 -6.87 5.71 1.58
CA GLN A 289 -7.07 4.42 2.20
C GLN A 289 -7.33 4.59 3.70
N PHE A 290 -8.45 4.05 4.16
CA PHE A 290 -8.86 4.13 5.55
C PHE A 290 -9.04 2.73 6.15
N ILE A 291 -8.97 2.69 7.48
CA ILE A 291 -9.36 1.53 8.26
C ILE A 291 -10.80 1.74 8.72
N ALA A 292 -11.64 0.73 8.63
CA ALA A 292 -13.01 0.76 9.11
C ALA A 292 -13.03 1.16 10.60
N GLY A 293 -13.93 2.09 10.96
CA GLY A 293 -14.03 2.61 12.32
C GLY A 293 -13.01 3.69 12.69
N SER A 294 -12.15 4.14 11.77
CA SER A 294 -11.24 5.24 12.05
C SER A 294 -11.97 6.59 12.09
N ASP A 295 -11.59 7.46 13.03
CA ASP A 295 -12.14 8.82 13.16
C ASP A 295 -11.77 9.74 11.98
N ALA A 296 -10.81 9.31 11.14
CA ALA A 296 -10.36 10.05 9.96
C ALA A 296 -11.40 10.04 8.82
N ILE A 297 -12.42 9.19 8.91
CA ILE A 297 -13.51 9.14 7.94
C ILE A 297 -14.52 10.24 8.29
N GLU A 298 -14.40 11.39 7.63
CA GLU A 298 -15.34 12.49 7.81
C GLU A 298 -16.77 12.04 7.48
N ASN A 299 -17.71 12.31 8.40
CA ASN A 299 -19.11 11.89 8.28
C ASN A 299 -19.93 12.79 7.35
N ASP A 300 -19.37 13.87 6.81
CA ASP A 300 -20.12 14.97 6.18
C ASP A 300 -20.44 14.75 4.68
N GLY A 301 -20.03 13.66 4.05
CA GLY A 301 -20.24 13.44 2.62
C GLY A 301 -21.29 12.37 2.30
N GLN A 302 -22.02 12.56 1.21
CA GLN A 302 -22.79 11.48 0.59
C GLN A 302 -21.79 10.49 -0.08
N TRP A 303 -21.39 9.49 0.67
CA TRP A 303 -20.52 8.43 0.18
C TRP A 303 -21.34 7.33 -0.46
N ARG A 304 -21.04 6.98 -1.68
CA ARG A 304 -21.67 5.89 -2.42
C ARG A 304 -20.74 4.68 -2.46
N GLN A 305 -21.14 3.56 -1.91
CA GLN A 305 -20.39 2.32 -2.04
C GLN A 305 -20.43 1.81 -3.49
N VAL A 306 -19.27 1.58 -4.07
CA VAL A 306 -19.07 1.11 -5.45
C VAL A 306 -18.73 -0.37 -5.48
N ALA A 307 -17.87 -0.81 -4.57
CA ALA A 307 -17.47 -2.21 -4.42
C ALA A 307 -17.42 -2.61 -2.94
N GLY A 308 -17.51 -3.90 -2.67
CA GLY A 308 -17.55 -4.48 -1.33
C GLY A 308 -18.87 -5.18 -1.05
N ARG A 309 -18.99 -5.75 0.15
CA ARG A 309 -20.19 -6.50 0.59
C ARG A 309 -21.30 -5.52 0.96
N ARG A 310 -22.44 -5.59 0.30
CA ARG A 310 -23.60 -4.74 0.58
C ARG A 310 -24.49 -5.27 1.70
N ASP A 311 -24.37 -6.55 1.99
CA ASP A 311 -25.19 -7.32 2.95
C ASP A 311 -24.54 -7.43 4.34
N ALA A 312 -23.32 -6.94 4.50
CA ALA A 312 -22.66 -6.89 5.78
C ALA A 312 -23.30 -5.77 6.63
N ILE A 313 -24.17 -6.15 7.55
CA ILE A 313 -24.74 -5.24 8.53
C ILE A 313 -23.72 -5.12 9.66
N SER A 314 -23.02 -3.99 9.75
CA SER A 314 -22.30 -3.61 10.95
C SER A 314 -23.15 -2.61 11.74
N SER A 315 -23.39 -2.92 13.00
CA SER A 315 -24.01 -1.97 13.93
C SER A 315 -22.98 -0.97 14.48
N ASP A 316 -21.70 -1.29 14.36
CA ASP A 316 -20.63 -0.60 15.06
C ASP A 316 -19.94 0.45 14.18
N PHE A 317 -19.97 0.27 12.86
CA PHE A 317 -19.31 1.20 11.93
C PHE A 317 -20.28 1.72 10.86
N ALA A 318 -20.22 3.02 10.62
CA ALA A 318 -21.01 3.66 9.57
C ALA A 318 -20.61 3.17 8.16
N ARG A 319 -19.36 2.70 7.99
CA ARG A 319 -18.80 2.22 6.72
C ARG A 319 -17.97 0.98 6.97
N ILE A 320 -18.22 -0.04 6.15
CA ILE A 320 -17.55 -1.34 6.18
C ILE A 320 -16.46 -1.39 5.10
N ALA A 321 -15.65 -2.46 5.09
CA ALA A 321 -14.64 -2.67 4.05
C ALA A 321 -15.25 -2.64 2.64
N GLY A 322 -14.62 -1.89 1.75
CA GLY A 322 -15.08 -1.68 0.38
C GLY A 322 -14.51 -0.42 -0.26
N VAL A 323 -14.97 -0.14 -1.46
CA VAL A 323 -14.65 1.09 -2.19
C VAL A 323 -15.83 2.03 -2.18
N TYR A 324 -15.56 3.28 -1.91
CA TYR A 324 -16.53 4.35 -1.82
C TYR A 324 -16.14 5.51 -2.73
N GLN A 325 -17.15 6.21 -3.22
CA GLN A 325 -16.99 7.45 -3.98
C GLN A 325 -17.71 8.59 -3.25
N ALA A 326 -17.00 9.69 -3.04
CA ALA A 326 -17.54 10.93 -2.50
C ALA A 326 -17.16 12.09 -3.45
N GLY A 327 -18.14 12.62 -4.19
CA GLY A 327 -17.87 13.53 -5.30
C GLY A 327 -17.03 12.86 -6.38
N ASP A 328 -15.92 13.49 -6.77
CA ASP A 328 -14.98 12.96 -7.76
C ASP A 328 -13.86 12.10 -7.15
N ARG A 329 -13.80 12.00 -5.83
CA ARG A 329 -12.76 11.26 -5.11
C ARG A 329 -13.18 9.83 -4.78
N TRP A 330 -12.20 8.92 -4.86
CA TRP A 330 -12.36 7.51 -4.51
C TRP A 330 -11.66 7.20 -3.20
N PHE A 331 -12.25 6.31 -2.41
CA PHE A 331 -11.73 5.91 -1.12
C PHE A 331 -11.85 4.40 -0.95
N ALA A 332 -10.79 3.77 -0.46
CA ALA A 332 -10.79 2.38 -0.06
C ALA A 332 -10.86 2.30 1.47
N ILE A 333 -11.75 1.48 1.97
CA ILE A 333 -11.85 1.17 3.40
C ILE A 333 -11.53 -0.30 3.56
N ASN A 334 -10.58 -0.62 4.42
CA ASN A 334 -10.19 -1.98 4.75
C ASN A 334 -10.44 -2.28 6.23
N ARG A 335 -10.41 -3.54 6.58
CA ARG A 335 -10.45 -3.95 7.99
C ARG A 335 -9.14 -3.58 8.68
N SER A 336 -9.17 -3.49 10.01
CA SER A 336 -7.95 -3.34 10.80
C SER A 336 -7.19 -4.67 10.87
N ASP A 337 -5.87 -4.62 10.76
CA ASP A 337 -5.00 -5.78 10.97
C ASP A 337 -5.18 -6.36 12.39
N ASP A 338 -5.57 -5.54 13.36
CA ASP A 338 -5.87 -5.97 14.73
C ASP A 338 -7.12 -6.86 14.82
N GLU A 339 -8.09 -6.69 13.91
CA GLU A 339 -9.29 -7.53 13.85
C GLU A 339 -9.00 -8.91 13.24
N ASP A 340 -7.95 -9.01 12.46
CA ASP A 340 -7.53 -10.23 11.76
C ASP A 340 -6.60 -11.08 12.64
N MET A 341 -6.10 -10.53 13.75
CA MET A 341 -5.35 -11.31 14.74
C MET A 341 -6.29 -12.30 15.41
N GLN A 342 -6.09 -13.59 15.14
CA GLN A 342 -6.81 -14.66 15.82
C GLN A 342 -6.45 -14.68 17.31
N ALA A 343 -7.16 -13.92 18.12
CA ALA A 343 -7.23 -14.14 19.54
C ALA A 343 -8.03 -15.43 19.80
N ILE A 344 -7.37 -16.60 19.68
CA ILE A 344 -7.98 -17.87 20.03
C ILE A 344 -8.26 -17.83 21.53
N VAL A 345 -9.52 -17.76 21.89
CA VAL A 345 -9.93 -17.89 23.29
C VAL A 345 -9.54 -19.31 23.73
N PRO A 346 -8.69 -19.48 24.77
CA PRO A 346 -8.30 -20.79 25.23
C PRO A 346 -9.53 -21.63 25.58
N GLU A 347 -9.50 -22.92 25.25
CA GLU A 347 -10.64 -23.85 25.45
C GLU A 347 -11.10 -23.88 26.88
N GLU A 348 -10.19 -23.72 27.84
CA GLU A 348 -10.47 -23.61 29.28
C GLU A 348 -11.37 -22.39 29.58
N ARG A 349 -11.16 -21.28 28.89
CA ARG A 349 -11.96 -20.07 29.07
C ARG A 349 -13.34 -20.19 28.43
N VAL A 350 -13.44 -20.85 27.28
CA VAL A 350 -14.73 -21.18 26.66
C VAL A 350 -15.52 -22.11 27.59
N SER A 351 -14.90 -23.18 28.06
CA SER A 351 -15.54 -24.12 28.98
C SER A 351 -15.98 -23.45 30.30
N SER A 352 -15.19 -22.49 30.81
CA SER A 352 -15.54 -21.74 32.02
C SER A 352 -16.71 -20.76 31.82
N LEU A 353 -16.82 -20.16 30.62
CA LEU A 353 -17.93 -19.25 30.29
C LEU A 353 -19.26 -19.98 30.12
N PHE A 354 -19.23 -21.25 29.76
CA PHE A 354 -20.41 -22.09 29.53
C PHE A 354 -20.58 -23.19 30.56
N ALA A 355 -19.89 -23.10 31.73
CA ALA A 355 -19.85 -24.15 32.74
C ALA A 355 -21.23 -24.58 33.26
N ASP A 356 -22.21 -23.68 33.21
CA ASP A 356 -23.63 -23.92 33.69
C ASP A 356 -24.60 -24.20 32.54
N LEU A 357 -24.10 -24.35 31.30
CA LEU A 357 -24.95 -24.58 30.12
C LEU A 357 -24.57 -25.90 29.46
N ASP A 358 -25.56 -26.66 29.00
CA ASP A 358 -25.34 -27.83 28.16
C ASP A 358 -25.06 -27.35 26.72
N PHE A 359 -23.79 -27.15 26.38
CA PHE A 359 -23.40 -26.71 25.05
C PHE A 359 -22.58 -27.77 24.32
N SER A 360 -22.80 -27.88 23.03
CA SER A 360 -21.97 -28.69 22.13
C SER A 360 -21.24 -27.78 21.14
N ARG A 361 -19.94 -27.99 21.01
CA ARG A 361 -19.14 -27.28 20.01
C ARG A 361 -19.30 -27.96 18.65
N VAL A 362 -19.71 -27.20 17.65
CA VAL A 362 -19.72 -27.63 16.27
C VAL A 362 -18.45 -27.08 15.62
N ASP A 363 -17.45 -27.94 15.42
CA ASP A 363 -16.27 -27.59 14.64
C ASP A 363 -16.64 -27.69 13.16
N ASP A 364 -16.95 -26.55 12.54
CA ASP A 364 -17.03 -26.43 11.08
C ASP A 364 -15.62 -26.53 10.50
N THR A 365 -15.11 -27.75 10.42
CA THR A 365 -13.93 -28.01 9.61
C THR A 365 -14.36 -27.98 8.15
N VAL A 366 -14.15 -26.83 7.49
CA VAL A 366 -14.45 -26.57 6.07
C VAL A 366 -13.69 -27.54 5.11
N GLY A 367 -12.99 -28.52 5.67
CA GLY A 367 -12.19 -29.49 4.92
C GLY A 367 -12.96 -30.51 4.06
N ASN A 368 -14.26 -30.67 4.22
CA ASN A 368 -14.96 -31.82 3.62
C ASN A 368 -15.98 -31.53 2.50
N GLN A 369 -16.32 -30.27 2.24
CA GLN A 369 -17.29 -29.98 1.16
C GLN A 369 -16.72 -30.25 -0.25
N ARG A 370 -15.40 -30.09 -0.45
CA ARG A 370 -14.78 -30.41 -1.75
C ARG A 370 -14.70 -31.90 -2.05
N SER A 371 -14.65 -32.77 -1.04
CA SER A 371 -14.64 -34.21 -1.24
C SER A 371 -16.03 -34.72 -1.65
N LEU A 372 -17.12 -34.21 -1.09
CA LEU A 372 -18.49 -34.60 -1.41
C LEU A 372 -18.86 -34.25 -2.85
N ILE A 373 -18.52 -33.06 -3.33
CA ILE A 373 -18.78 -32.68 -4.73
C ILE A 373 -17.95 -33.53 -5.69
N ARG A 374 -16.71 -33.88 -5.32
CA ARG A 374 -15.83 -34.69 -6.16
C ARG A 374 -16.24 -36.15 -6.23
N GLU A 375 -16.91 -36.68 -5.22
CA GLU A 375 -17.45 -38.07 -5.23
C GLU A 375 -18.79 -38.14 -5.93
N VAL A 376 -19.67 -37.16 -5.76
CA VAL A 376 -21.01 -37.18 -6.37
C VAL A 376 -20.95 -37.18 -7.91
N TRP A 377 -20.09 -36.39 -8.53
CA TRP A 377 -19.99 -36.37 -10.00
C TRP A 377 -19.43 -37.67 -10.59
N ARG A 378 -18.59 -38.40 -9.85
CA ARG A 378 -18.14 -39.76 -10.26
C ARG A 378 -19.28 -40.75 -10.30
N VAL A 379 -20.18 -40.70 -9.31
CA VAL A 379 -21.37 -41.53 -9.28
C VAL A 379 -22.27 -41.23 -10.48
N PHE A 380 -22.47 -39.96 -10.82
CA PHE A 380 -23.22 -39.57 -12.02
C PHE A 380 -22.56 -40.08 -13.31
N LEU A 381 -21.23 -40.03 -13.43
CA LEU A 381 -20.50 -40.57 -14.57
C LEU A 381 -20.70 -42.08 -14.71
N PHE A 382 -20.66 -42.83 -13.60
CA PHE A 382 -20.92 -44.27 -13.61
C PHE A 382 -22.36 -44.59 -14.02
N ILE A 383 -23.34 -43.85 -13.51
CA ILE A 383 -24.75 -44.02 -13.89
C ILE A 383 -24.94 -43.72 -15.37
N MET A 384 -24.34 -42.67 -15.90
CA MET A 384 -24.39 -42.29 -17.31
C MET A 384 -23.73 -43.38 -18.20
N LEU A 385 -22.58 -43.93 -17.78
CA LEU A 385 -21.91 -45.01 -18.48
C LEU A 385 -22.78 -46.27 -18.52
N ILE A 386 -23.41 -46.65 -17.41
CA ILE A 386 -24.33 -47.79 -17.34
C ILE A 386 -25.54 -47.56 -18.24
N ALA A 387 -26.12 -46.37 -18.25
CA ALA A 387 -27.23 -46.00 -19.11
C ALA A 387 -26.88 -46.16 -20.60
N LEU A 388 -25.71 -45.68 -21.03
CA LEU A 388 -25.19 -45.84 -22.39
C LEU A 388 -24.96 -47.32 -22.75
N LEU A 389 -24.44 -48.13 -21.83
CA LEU A 389 -24.27 -49.57 -22.06
C LEU A 389 -25.61 -50.27 -22.21
N VAL A 390 -26.61 -49.94 -21.40
CA VAL A 390 -27.98 -50.49 -21.51
C VAL A 390 -28.60 -50.10 -22.86
N GLU A 391 -28.46 -48.84 -23.26
CA GLU A 391 -28.93 -48.36 -24.56
C GLU A 391 -28.24 -49.08 -25.71
N ALA A 392 -26.92 -49.25 -25.65
CA ALA A 392 -26.16 -50.03 -26.66
C ALA A 392 -26.63 -51.46 -26.75
N VAL A 393 -26.93 -52.09 -25.61
CA VAL A 393 -27.48 -53.49 -25.58
C VAL A 393 -28.89 -53.56 -26.16
N LEU A 394 -29.73 -52.57 -25.88
CA LEU A 394 -31.10 -52.53 -26.43
C LEU A 394 -31.11 -52.19 -27.91
N CYS A 395 -30.14 -51.44 -28.42
CA CYS A 395 -29.99 -51.10 -29.83
C CYS A 395 -29.33 -52.24 -30.66
N LEU A 396 -28.79 -53.31 -30.04
CA LEU A 396 -28.25 -54.45 -30.78
C LEU A 396 -29.38 -55.17 -31.56
N PRO A 397 -29.27 -55.28 -32.89
CA PRO A 397 -30.30 -55.95 -33.71
C PRO A 397 -30.43 -57.37 -33.24
N ARG A 398 -31.66 -57.74 -32.78
CA ARG A 398 -32.00 -59.10 -32.49
C ARG A 398 -31.86 -59.93 -33.81
N ARG A 399 -30.83 -60.72 -33.92
CA ARG A 399 -30.72 -61.70 -35.01
C ARG A 399 -31.92 -62.63 -34.91
N LEU A 400 -32.91 -62.38 -35.73
CA LEU A 400 -34.00 -63.36 -35.97
C LEU A 400 -33.36 -64.65 -36.41
N ALA A 401 -33.60 -65.74 -35.64
CA ALA A 401 -33.27 -67.12 -35.98
C ALA A 401 -34.11 -67.54 -37.20
N LYS A 402 -33.58 -67.27 -38.41
CA LYS A 402 -34.19 -67.60 -39.67
C LYS A 402 -33.38 -68.67 -40.44
N ASP A 403 -32.90 -69.69 -39.73
CA ASP A 403 -32.14 -70.81 -40.34
C ASP A 403 -32.55 -72.19 -39.79
N ARG A 404 -33.84 -72.39 -39.49
CA ARG A 404 -34.35 -73.78 -39.18
C ARG A 404 -35.49 -74.25 -40.03
N LEU A 405 -35.79 -73.67 -41.20
CA LEU A 405 -36.89 -74.13 -42.11
C LEU A 405 -36.45 -74.37 -43.54
N ALA A 406 -35.19 -74.58 -43.83
CA ALA A 406 -34.70 -74.94 -45.20
C ALA A 406 -34.02 -76.27 -45.26
N LYS A 407 -34.45 -77.27 -44.43
CA LYS A 407 -33.88 -78.63 -44.48
C LYS A 407 -34.94 -79.71 -44.45
N GLU A 408 -36.15 -79.51 -45.00
CA GLU A 408 -37.13 -80.51 -45.26
C GLU A 408 -37.95 -80.14 -46.50
N LYS A 409 -37.42 -80.38 -47.68
CA LYS A 409 -38.14 -80.77 -48.89
C LYS A 409 -37.13 -81.04 -50.03
N GLY A 410 -36.48 -82.17 -49.88
CA GLY A 410 -35.90 -82.80 -51.01
C GLY A 410 -36.98 -83.66 -51.65
N VAL A 411 -37.36 -83.40 -52.82
CA VAL A 411 -38.05 -84.37 -53.70
C VAL A 411 -37.45 -84.26 -55.09
N THR A 412 -36.89 -85.36 -55.43
CA THR A 412 -36.50 -85.85 -56.74
C THR A 412 -37.46 -85.50 -57.84
N PHE A 413 -36.98 -85.15 -59.02
CA PHE A 413 -37.41 -85.59 -60.34
C PHE A 413 -36.23 -85.36 -61.30
N GLY A 414 -35.83 -86.23 -61.88
CA GLY A 414 -35.48 -87.13 -62.88
C GLY A 414 -35.77 -86.67 -64.26
N GLY A 415 -34.82 -86.94 -65.16
CA GLY A 415 -35.11 -87.34 -66.51
C GLY A 415 -34.78 -86.41 -67.63
N ALA A 416 -33.73 -86.69 -68.29
CA ALA A 416 -33.68 -87.10 -69.69
C ALA A 416 -33.48 -86.01 -70.76
N SER A 417 -32.37 -86.17 -71.39
CA SER A 417 -32.13 -86.14 -72.83
C SER A 417 -32.34 -84.87 -73.66
N GLY A 418 -31.30 -84.63 -74.35
CA GLY A 418 -31.21 -83.79 -75.58
C GLY A 418 -29.79 -83.27 -75.71
#